data_ba1af7a2a56e3491f6583219914ccdfb
#
_entry.id   ba1af7a2a56e3491f6583219914ccdfb
#
_cell.length_a   1.000
_cell.length_b   1.000
_cell.length_c   1.000
_cell.angle_alpha   90.00
_cell.angle_beta   90.00
_cell.angle_gamma   90.00
#
_symmetry.space_group_name_H-M   'P 1'
#
loop_
_entity.id
_entity.type
_entity.pdbx_description
1 polymer ?
#
loop_
_entity_poly.entity_id
_entity_poly.type
_entity_poly.pdbx_seq_one_letter_code
_entity_poly.pdbx_strand_id
1 'polypeptide(L)'
;MMVHACLLAALLARQAVDPSPVTPANIPAGEAEAQRPMDRGASAQNAPAATEMNAESIEAVQRGLRFLASLQNDDGSFGRGRFAKHVGITALCGLAFMADGNLPGRGPYGEVVRKSLEFVLNHATETGLLATENSHGPMYGHGFATLFLGEIFGMSPEDGRVRDALVRAVDLIVNSQNEEGGWRYNPVPYDADVSVTICEVMGLRSARNAGIKVPRETIDRAIAYVRGCQNGDGGFRYMSSMGTSAWPRTAAGVASLFYAGVYSDDSIDRGLQYLLAMAAPDGGGPMSEAHYFYGHYYAVQCMYLAGGEHWNAWWPLIRDELVEKQTDQGGWTDFQAGPAYSTAMGLIVLQMPNRYLPIFQK
;
A
#
# COMPACT_ATOMS: atom_id res chain seq x y z
N MET A 1 -24.99 21.69 57.46
CA MET A 1 -24.53 23.07 57.55
C MET A 1 -24.23 23.52 56.14
N MET A 2 -25.18 24.12 55.49
CA MET A 2 -25.36 25.55 55.23
C MET A 2 -24.25 26.07 54.33
N VAL A 3 -24.62 26.36 53.08
CA VAL A 3 -25.17 27.58 52.43
C VAL A 3 -23.97 28.38 51.88
N HIS A 4 -23.90 28.78 50.62
CA HIS A 4 -24.63 29.82 49.95
C HIS A 4 -24.43 29.79 48.42
N ALA A 5 -25.54 29.96 47.72
CA ALA A 5 -25.63 30.34 46.33
C ALA A 5 -25.30 31.82 46.15
N CYS A 6 -24.81 32.20 44.98
CA CYS A 6 -25.03 33.56 44.44
C CYS A 6 -25.21 33.49 42.93
N LEU A 7 -26.42 33.72 42.48
CA LEU A 7 -26.82 34.16 41.15
C LEU A 7 -26.25 35.56 40.85
N LEU A 8 -25.84 35.81 39.62
CA LEU A 8 -26.09 37.14 39.00
C LEU A 8 -26.37 36.94 37.51
N ALA A 9 -27.62 37.29 37.19
CA ALA A 9 -28.12 37.46 35.83
C ALA A 9 -27.76 38.87 35.33
N ALA A 10 -27.35 38.99 34.08
CA ALA A 10 -27.31 40.27 33.40
C ALA A 10 -27.92 40.14 32.02
N LEU A 11 -28.94 40.98 31.83
CA LEU A 11 -29.90 41.13 30.73
C LEU A 11 -29.24 41.47 29.37
N LEU A 12 -29.79 40.84 28.36
CA LEU A 12 -30.27 41.27 27.04
C LEU A 12 -29.98 42.70 26.54
N ALA A 13 -29.36 42.78 25.36
CA ALA A 13 -29.74 43.72 24.33
C ALA A 13 -29.66 43.03 22.94
N ARG A 14 -30.84 42.73 22.38
CA ARG A 14 -31.01 42.38 20.97
C ARG A 14 -30.90 43.68 20.17
N GLN A 15 -29.94 43.75 19.26
CA GLN A 15 -30.05 44.65 18.10
C GLN A 15 -30.28 43.78 16.87
N ALA A 16 -31.42 43.98 16.25
CA ALA A 16 -31.81 43.51 14.96
C ALA A 16 -30.94 44.20 13.90
N VAL A 17 -30.20 43.44 13.11
CA VAL A 17 -29.52 43.94 11.92
C VAL A 17 -30.28 43.40 10.71
N ASP A 18 -30.74 44.36 9.90
CA ASP A 18 -31.46 44.22 8.65
C ASP A 18 -30.58 43.49 7.59
N PRO A 19 -31.09 42.51 6.86
CA PRO A 19 -30.31 41.86 5.81
C PRO A 19 -30.43 42.63 4.49
N SER A 20 -29.47 43.49 4.23
CA SER A 20 -29.28 44.04 2.88
C SER A 20 -28.61 42.98 1.97
N PRO A 21 -29.04 42.87 0.70
CA PRO A 21 -28.50 41.85 -0.19
C PRO A 21 -27.04 42.15 -0.57
N VAL A 22 -26.15 41.22 -0.24
CA VAL A 22 -24.73 41.25 -0.66
C VAL A 22 -24.68 40.84 -2.13
N THR A 23 -24.32 41.76 -2.99
CA THR A 23 -23.95 41.52 -4.38
C THR A 23 -22.70 40.64 -4.41
N PRO A 24 -22.62 39.57 -5.23
CA PRO A 24 -21.42 38.75 -5.30
C PRO A 24 -20.27 39.57 -5.93
N ALA A 25 -19.24 39.80 -5.12
CA ALA A 25 -18.00 40.38 -5.59
C ALA A 25 -17.38 39.45 -6.61
N ASN A 26 -17.01 39.98 -7.77
CA ASN A 26 -16.20 39.36 -8.81
C ASN A 26 -14.91 38.80 -8.18
N ILE A 27 -14.84 37.47 -8.03
CA ILE A 27 -13.60 36.76 -7.78
C ILE A 27 -12.91 36.69 -9.16
N PRO A 28 -11.69 37.24 -9.33
CA PRO A 28 -10.95 37.04 -10.57
C PRO A 28 -10.73 35.52 -10.72
N ALA A 29 -11.04 35.00 -11.88
CA ALA A 29 -10.72 33.64 -12.28
C ALA A 29 -9.20 33.47 -12.17
N GLY A 30 -8.75 32.91 -11.05
CA GLY A 30 -7.41 32.34 -10.96
C GLY A 30 -7.33 31.28 -12.04
N GLU A 31 -6.34 31.42 -12.89
CA GLU A 31 -5.99 30.47 -13.94
C GLU A 31 -6.00 29.08 -13.32
N ALA A 32 -6.96 28.26 -13.72
CA ALA A 32 -6.89 26.83 -13.54
C ALA A 32 -5.63 26.40 -14.28
N GLU A 33 -4.58 26.14 -13.53
CA GLU A 33 -3.39 25.49 -14.04
C GLU A 33 -3.88 24.14 -14.59
N ALA A 34 -4.09 24.12 -15.90
CA ALA A 34 -4.45 22.94 -16.64
C ALA A 34 -3.39 21.90 -16.29
N GLN A 35 -3.78 20.87 -15.54
CA GLN A 35 -2.94 19.71 -15.31
C GLN A 35 -2.46 19.25 -16.68
N ARG A 36 -1.18 19.52 -16.97
CA ARG A 36 -0.52 18.94 -18.13
C ARG A 36 -0.77 17.45 -18.07
N PRO A 37 -1.16 16.79 -19.18
CA PRO A 37 -1.19 15.34 -19.23
C PRO A 37 0.15 14.86 -18.70
N MET A 38 0.16 14.01 -17.68
CA MET A 38 1.39 13.42 -17.17
C MET A 38 2.11 12.81 -18.37
N ASP A 39 3.27 13.36 -18.66
CA ASP A 39 4.18 12.83 -19.65
C ASP A 39 4.42 11.37 -19.23
N ARG A 40 3.91 10.42 -20.00
CA ARG A 40 4.10 8.99 -19.76
C ARG A 40 5.58 8.76 -19.97
N GLY A 41 6.32 8.78 -18.84
CA GLY A 41 7.76 8.87 -18.81
C GLY A 41 8.40 7.91 -19.80
N ALA A 42 9.15 8.47 -20.72
CA ALA A 42 9.86 7.78 -21.80
C ALA A 42 10.87 6.71 -21.32
N SER A 43 11.08 6.57 -20.00
CA SER A 43 12.05 5.62 -19.44
C SER A 43 11.54 4.18 -19.30
N ALA A 44 10.21 3.95 -19.27
CA ALA A 44 9.64 2.61 -19.25
C ALA A 44 9.44 2.01 -20.66
N GLN A 45 9.70 2.81 -21.72
CA GLN A 45 9.45 2.39 -23.11
C GLN A 45 10.64 1.67 -23.77
N ASN A 46 11.78 1.53 -23.12
CA ASN A 46 13.00 1.02 -23.73
C ASN A 46 13.35 -0.44 -23.40
N ALA A 47 12.64 -1.13 -22.53
CA ALA A 47 12.74 -2.58 -22.47
C ALA A 47 11.79 -3.17 -23.50
N PRO A 48 12.26 -4.06 -24.42
CA PRO A 48 11.34 -4.77 -25.30
C PRO A 48 10.34 -5.55 -24.43
N ALA A 49 9.05 -5.37 -24.63
CA ALA A 49 8.01 -6.08 -23.87
C ALA A 49 8.21 -7.61 -23.88
N ALA A 50 8.87 -8.13 -24.90
CA ALA A 50 9.26 -9.54 -25.04
C ALA A 50 10.28 -10.01 -23.98
N THR A 51 11.01 -9.11 -23.29
CA THR A 51 11.97 -9.47 -22.22
C THR A 51 11.37 -9.37 -20.83
N GLU A 52 10.21 -8.75 -20.69
CA GLU A 52 9.57 -8.56 -19.38
C GLU A 52 8.90 -9.85 -18.90
N MET A 53 8.05 -10.47 -19.72
CA MET A 53 7.40 -11.76 -19.40
C MET A 53 7.73 -12.80 -20.47
N ASN A 54 8.22 -13.97 -20.06
CA ASN A 54 8.40 -15.12 -20.94
C ASN A 54 7.24 -16.13 -20.80
N ALA A 55 7.20 -17.16 -21.63
CA ALA A 55 6.14 -18.15 -21.61
C ALA A 55 6.00 -18.86 -20.27
N GLU A 56 7.13 -19.14 -19.62
CA GLU A 56 7.20 -19.85 -18.33
C GLU A 56 6.62 -18.99 -17.20
N SER A 57 6.95 -17.68 -17.16
CA SER A 57 6.40 -16.77 -16.17
C SER A 57 4.90 -16.52 -16.37
N ILE A 58 4.43 -16.45 -17.62
CA ILE A 58 3.01 -16.36 -17.95
C ILE A 58 2.27 -17.62 -17.46
N GLU A 59 2.80 -18.81 -17.73
CA GLU A 59 2.24 -20.07 -17.24
C GLU A 59 2.25 -20.14 -15.72
N ALA A 60 3.33 -19.72 -15.06
CA ALA A 60 3.43 -19.66 -13.62
C ALA A 60 2.37 -18.72 -13.00
N VAL A 61 2.12 -17.56 -13.60
CA VAL A 61 1.03 -16.66 -13.18
C VAL A 61 -0.32 -17.36 -13.28
N GLN A 62 -0.60 -18.02 -14.41
CA GLN A 62 -1.89 -18.69 -14.61
C GLN A 62 -2.10 -19.86 -13.62
N ARG A 63 -1.04 -20.63 -13.33
CA ARG A 63 -1.09 -21.69 -12.31
C ARG A 63 -1.32 -21.08 -10.93
N GLY A 64 -0.61 -20.01 -10.61
CA GLY A 64 -0.72 -19.30 -9.32
C GLY A 64 -2.11 -18.73 -9.08
N LEU A 65 -2.72 -18.11 -10.08
CA LEU A 65 -4.10 -17.58 -9.98
C LEU A 65 -5.13 -18.69 -9.74
N ARG A 66 -5.02 -19.82 -10.43
CA ARG A 66 -5.91 -20.97 -10.19
C ARG A 66 -5.73 -21.52 -8.77
N PHE A 67 -4.49 -21.69 -8.32
CA PHE A 67 -4.21 -22.15 -6.97
C PHE A 67 -4.75 -21.15 -5.92
N LEU A 68 -4.48 -19.85 -6.09
CA LEU A 68 -4.96 -18.82 -5.18
C LEU A 68 -6.48 -18.80 -5.10
N ALA A 69 -7.19 -18.90 -6.24
CA ALA A 69 -8.65 -18.95 -6.27
C ALA A 69 -9.21 -20.14 -5.48
N SER A 70 -8.53 -21.30 -5.50
CA SER A 70 -8.92 -22.50 -4.75
C SER A 70 -8.78 -22.35 -3.23
N LEU A 71 -8.05 -21.33 -2.75
CA LEU A 71 -7.86 -21.06 -1.33
C LEU A 71 -8.91 -20.11 -0.74
N GLN A 72 -9.79 -19.50 -1.57
CA GLN A 72 -10.81 -18.59 -1.07
C GLN A 72 -11.84 -19.35 -0.22
N ASN A 73 -12.15 -18.81 0.96
CA ASN A 73 -13.21 -19.32 1.81
C ASN A 73 -14.60 -18.91 1.28
N ASP A 74 -15.65 -19.58 1.72
CA ASP A 74 -17.04 -19.32 1.28
C ASP A 74 -17.49 -17.88 1.54
N ASP A 75 -17.00 -17.28 2.64
CA ASP A 75 -17.28 -15.90 3.01
C ASP A 75 -16.44 -14.85 2.23
N GLY A 76 -15.63 -15.29 1.27
CA GLY A 76 -14.79 -14.44 0.44
C GLY A 76 -13.42 -14.12 1.03
N SER A 77 -13.14 -14.52 2.27
CA SER A 77 -11.86 -14.30 2.92
C SER A 77 -10.76 -15.23 2.41
N PHE A 78 -9.53 -14.86 2.75
CA PHE A 78 -8.34 -15.70 2.62
C PHE A 78 -7.61 -15.81 3.96
N GLY A 79 -6.69 -16.77 4.03
CA GLY A 79 -5.89 -17.06 5.19
C GLY A 79 -6.37 -18.29 5.96
N ARG A 80 -5.45 -18.89 6.73
CA ARG A 80 -5.67 -20.09 7.53
C ARG A 80 -4.90 -20.03 8.85
N GLY A 81 -5.25 -20.88 9.80
CA GLY A 81 -4.58 -20.95 11.11
C GLY A 81 -4.70 -19.61 11.86
N ARG A 82 -3.59 -19.09 12.37
CA ARG A 82 -3.56 -17.82 13.11
C ARG A 82 -3.91 -16.59 12.24
N PHE A 83 -3.84 -16.73 10.93
CA PHE A 83 -4.25 -15.72 9.96
C PHE A 83 -5.56 -16.09 9.24
N ALA A 84 -6.39 -16.95 9.85
CA ALA A 84 -7.68 -17.29 9.29
C ALA A 84 -8.55 -16.02 9.12
N LYS A 85 -9.20 -15.91 7.96
CA LYS A 85 -10.08 -14.79 7.63
C LYS A 85 -9.42 -13.42 7.83
N HIS A 86 -8.18 -13.27 7.38
CA HIS A 86 -7.41 -12.05 7.63
C HIS A 86 -7.66 -10.98 6.55
N VAL A 87 -8.11 -9.79 6.97
CA VAL A 87 -8.46 -8.68 6.05
C VAL A 87 -7.30 -8.32 5.12
N GLY A 88 -6.08 -8.15 5.65
CA GLY A 88 -4.91 -7.79 4.84
C GLY A 88 -4.50 -8.87 3.82
N ILE A 89 -4.58 -10.16 4.19
CA ILE A 89 -4.31 -11.26 3.25
C ILE A 89 -5.40 -11.31 2.18
N THR A 90 -6.66 -11.11 2.56
CA THR A 90 -7.77 -11.06 1.61
C THR A 90 -7.59 -9.91 0.62
N ALA A 91 -7.20 -8.73 1.09
CA ALA A 91 -6.90 -7.57 0.25
C ALA A 91 -5.74 -7.85 -0.72
N LEU A 92 -4.64 -8.44 -0.24
CA LEU A 92 -3.51 -8.83 -1.09
C LEU A 92 -3.90 -9.85 -2.16
N CYS A 93 -4.71 -10.85 -1.81
CA CYS A 93 -5.23 -11.81 -2.77
C CYS A 93 -6.10 -11.10 -3.84
N GLY A 94 -6.98 -10.20 -3.42
CA GLY A 94 -7.76 -9.36 -4.34
C GLY A 94 -6.88 -8.56 -5.29
N LEU A 95 -5.84 -7.90 -4.78
CA LEU A 95 -4.85 -7.16 -5.59
C LEU A 95 -4.12 -8.06 -6.59
N ALA A 96 -3.78 -9.30 -6.22
CA ALA A 96 -3.13 -10.25 -7.11
C ALA A 96 -4.01 -10.61 -8.32
N PHE A 97 -5.32 -10.77 -8.14
CA PHE A 97 -6.26 -10.96 -9.25
C PHE A 97 -6.47 -9.67 -10.06
N MET A 98 -6.47 -8.50 -9.40
CA MET A 98 -6.56 -7.22 -10.10
C MET A 98 -5.32 -6.94 -10.95
N ALA A 99 -4.15 -7.40 -10.53
CA ALA A 99 -2.91 -7.31 -11.31
C ALA A 99 -2.94 -8.15 -12.60
N ASP A 100 -3.87 -9.12 -12.71
CA ASP A 100 -4.20 -9.86 -13.94
C ASP A 100 -5.37 -9.22 -14.73
N GLY A 101 -5.82 -8.02 -14.35
CA GLY A 101 -6.88 -7.27 -15.02
C GLY A 101 -8.30 -7.63 -14.59
N ASN A 102 -8.49 -8.40 -13.51
CA ASN A 102 -9.80 -8.69 -12.97
C ASN A 102 -10.29 -7.57 -12.06
N LEU A 103 -11.59 -7.24 -12.13
CA LEU A 103 -12.26 -6.26 -11.26
C LEU A 103 -13.47 -6.92 -10.59
N PRO A 104 -14.05 -6.33 -9.53
CA PRO A 104 -15.24 -6.89 -8.90
C PRO A 104 -16.35 -7.21 -9.94
N GLY A 105 -16.71 -8.50 -10.07
CA GLY A 105 -17.69 -8.97 -11.02
C GLY A 105 -17.27 -8.96 -12.51
N ARG A 106 -16.02 -8.62 -12.84
CA ARG A 106 -15.52 -8.51 -14.21
C ARG A 106 -14.22 -9.29 -14.41
N GLY A 107 -14.15 -10.08 -15.46
CA GLY A 107 -13.03 -10.95 -15.79
C GLY A 107 -13.19 -12.37 -15.21
N PRO A 108 -12.28 -13.30 -15.59
CA PRO A 108 -12.35 -14.71 -15.18
C PRO A 108 -12.40 -14.93 -13.67
N TYR A 109 -11.74 -14.07 -12.89
CA TYR A 109 -11.72 -14.09 -11.42
C TYR A 109 -12.51 -12.95 -10.79
N GLY A 110 -13.38 -12.28 -11.53
CA GLY A 110 -14.15 -11.14 -11.04
C GLY A 110 -15.02 -11.45 -9.83
N GLU A 111 -15.54 -12.69 -9.73
CA GLU A 111 -16.32 -13.13 -8.57
C GLU A 111 -15.44 -13.32 -7.33
N VAL A 112 -14.21 -13.78 -7.49
CA VAL A 112 -13.22 -13.87 -6.40
C VAL A 112 -12.91 -12.47 -5.85
N VAL A 113 -12.65 -11.51 -6.74
CA VAL A 113 -12.40 -10.10 -6.35
C VAL A 113 -13.62 -9.50 -5.66
N ARG A 114 -14.83 -9.72 -6.20
CA ARG A 114 -16.08 -9.23 -5.61
C ARG A 114 -16.30 -9.76 -4.19
N LYS A 115 -16.11 -11.07 -3.98
CA LYS A 115 -16.22 -11.68 -2.65
C LYS A 115 -15.16 -11.14 -1.68
N SER A 116 -13.93 -10.94 -2.15
CA SER A 116 -12.86 -10.32 -1.34
C SER A 116 -13.23 -8.90 -0.92
N LEU A 117 -13.81 -8.11 -1.85
CA LEU A 117 -14.28 -6.76 -1.56
C LEU A 117 -15.40 -6.77 -0.51
N GLU A 118 -16.41 -7.60 -0.67
CA GLU A 118 -17.51 -7.70 0.31
C GLU A 118 -16.99 -8.11 1.69
N PHE A 119 -16.03 -9.05 1.74
CA PHE A 119 -15.41 -9.42 3.01
C PHE A 119 -14.71 -8.22 3.66
N VAL A 120 -13.90 -7.46 2.93
CA VAL A 120 -13.20 -6.28 3.48
C VAL A 120 -14.19 -5.21 3.95
N LEU A 121 -15.24 -4.93 3.16
CA LEU A 121 -16.26 -3.94 3.52
C LEU A 121 -17.06 -4.34 4.77
N ASN A 122 -17.38 -5.63 4.93
CA ASN A 122 -18.10 -6.16 6.10
C ASN A 122 -17.25 -6.12 7.39
N HIS A 123 -15.93 -5.93 7.28
CA HIS A 123 -15.02 -5.78 8.42
C HIS A 123 -14.49 -4.35 8.58
N ALA A 124 -15.11 -3.38 7.92
CA ALA A 124 -14.87 -1.97 8.16
C ALA A 124 -15.65 -1.50 9.41
N THR A 125 -14.92 -1.09 10.44
CA THR A 125 -15.52 -0.58 11.67
C THR A 125 -16.05 0.85 11.49
N GLU A 126 -16.87 1.33 12.43
CA GLU A 126 -17.33 2.71 12.45
C GLU A 126 -16.17 3.71 12.57
N THR A 127 -15.11 3.34 13.28
CA THR A 127 -13.89 4.15 13.42
C THR A 127 -12.99 4.15 12.19
N GLY A 128 -13.31 3.36 11.16
CA GLY A 128 -12.54 3.24 9.93
C GLY A 128 -11.49 2.14 9.92
N LEU A 129 -11.29 1.39 11.01
CA LEU A 129 -10.35 0.28 11.03
C LEU A 129 -10.86 -0.87 10.16
N LEU A 130 -10.01 -1.37 9.27
CA LEU A 130 -10.24 -2.53 8.41
C LEU A 130 -9.52 -3.74 9.01
N ALA A 131 -10.21 -4.49 9.88
CA ALA A 131 -9.59 -5.61 10.58
C ALA A 131 -10.65 -6.61 11.07
N THR A 132 -10.28 -7.87 11.20
CA THR A 132 -11.05 -8.87 11.93
C THR A 132 -10.68 -8.86 13.42
N GLU A 133 -11.53 -9.39 14.28
CA GLU A 133 -11.33 -9.45 15.73
C GLU A 133 -10.01 -10.13 16.14
N ASN A 134 -9.53 -11.07 15.34
CA ASN A 134 -8.32 -11.85 15.61
C ASN A 134 -7.03 -11.19 15.04
N SER A 135 -7.10 -9.96 14.53
CA SER A 135 -5.94 -9.29 13.96
C SER A 135 -5.02 -8.75 15.06
N HIS A 136 -3.92 -9.45 15.32
CA HIS A 136 -2.84 -8.92 16.15
C HIS A 136 -2.00 -7.94 15.32
N GLY A 137 -1.91 -6.68 15.77
CA GLY A 137 -1.23 -5.63 15.03
C GLY A 137 -1.98 -5.29 13.73
N PRO A 138 -3.23 -4.79 13.81
CA PRO A 138 -4.14 -4.68 12.66
C PRO A 138 -3.67 -3.74 11.57
N MET A 139 -2.74 -2.82 11.85
CA MET A 139 -2.32 -1.78 10.90
C MET A 139 -1.69 -2.35 9.62
N TYR A 140 -0.90 -3.44 9.68
CA TYR A 140 -0.48 -4.10 8.44
C TYR A 140 -1.65 -4.44 7.51
N GLY A 141 -2.67 -5.08 8.09
CA GLY A 141 -3.86 -5.48 7.35
C GLY A 141 -4.68 -4.28 6.88
N HIS A 142 -4.74 -3.25 7.71
CA HIS A 142 -5.43 -2.00 7.43
C HIS A 142 -4.82 -1.25 6.24
N GLY A 143 -3.49 -1.11 6.20
CA GLY A 143 -2.79 -0.48 5.08
C GLY A 143 -3.02 -1.22 3.75
N PHE A 144 -2.88 -2.56 3.73
CA PHE A 144 -3.18 -3.34 2.53
C PHE A 144 -4.66 -3.30 2.12
N ALA A 145 -5.59 -3.29 3.08
CA ALA A 145 -7.00 -3.16 2.77
C ALA A 145 -7.36 -1.75 2.25
N THR A 146 -6.75 -0.70 2.81
CA THR A 146 -6.90 0.67 2.31
C THR A 146 -6.36 0.79 0.88
N LEU A 147 -5.20 0.18 0.58
CA LEU A 147 -4.66 0.08 -0.77
C LEU A 147 -5.65 -0.61 -1.72
N PHE A 148 -6.18 -1.77 -1.33
CA PHE A 148 -7.14 -2.53 -2.15
C PHE A 148 -8.42 -1.74 -2.45
N LEU A 149 -9.00 -1.10 -1.43
CA LEU A 149 -10.18 -0.24 -1.62
C LEU A 149 -9.87 0.97 -2.51
N GLY A 150 -8.68 1.56 -2.39
CA GLY A 150 -8.23 2.67 -3.24
C GLY A 150 -8.11 2.27 -4.70
N GLU A 151 -7.51 1.11 -4.99
CA GLU A 151 -7.37 0.58 -6.34
C GLU A 151 -8.75 0.24 -6.96
N ILE A 152 -9.65 -0.38 -6.18
CA ILE A 152 -11.02 -0.65 -6.64
C ILE A 152 -11.75 0.66 -6.94
N PHE A 153 -11.76 1.61 -6.00
CA PHE A 153 -12.49 2.87 -6.17
C PHE A 153 -11.92 3.69 -7.34
N GLY A 154 -10.61 3.70 -7.51
CA GLY A 154 -9.96 4.39 -8.64
C GLY A 154 -10.30 3.79 -10.01
N MET A 155 -10.58 2.48 -10.08
CA MET A 155 -10.87 1.76 -11.33
C MET A 155 -12.38 1.52 -11.56
N SER A 156 -13.22 1.61 -10.52
CA SER A 156 -14.66 1.31 -10.54
C SER A 156 -15.37 2.11 -9.43
N PRO A 157 -15.60 3.42 -9.64
CA PRO A 157 -16.04 4.33 -8.58
C PRO A 157 -17.55 4.28 -8.26
N GLU A 158 -18.30 3.31 -8.80
CA GLU A 158 -19.75 3.28 -8.73
C GLU A 158 -20.28 2.87 -7.34
N ASP A 159 -19.50 2.12 -6.54
CA ASP A 159 -19.93 1.68 -5.20
C ASP A 159 -19.60 2.72 -4.12
N GLY A 160 -20.61 3.45 -3.67
CA GLY A 160 -20.48 4.44 -2.60
C GLY A 160 -19.97 3.87 -1.26
N ARG A 161 -20.22 2.57 -0.98
CA ARG A 161 -19.73 1.91 0.24
C ARG A 161 -18.20 1.85 0.25
N VAL A 162 -17.58 1.59 -0.91
CA VAL A 162 -16.13 1.58 -1.06
C VAL A 162 -15.55 2.96 -0.73
N ARG A 163 -16.15 4.02 -1.30
CA ARG A 163 -15.74 5.40 -1.02
C ARG A 163 -15.82 5.73 0.46
N ASP A 164 -16.94 5.41 1.09
CA ASP A 164 -17.19 5.75 2.49
C ASP A 164 -16.25 4.98 3.44
N ALA A 165 -15.99 3.71 3.16
CA ALA A 165 -15.01 2.92 3.91
C ALA A 165 -13.59 3.46 3.72
N LEU A 166 -13.21 3.82 2.47
CA LEU A 166 -11.89 4.36 2.14
C LEU A 166 -11.64 5.71 2.82
N VAL A 167 -12.63 6.61 2.85
CA VAL A 167 -12.52 7.90 3.55
C VAL A 167 -12.24 7.68 5.03
N ARG A 168 -13.03 6.84 5.71
CA ARG A 168 -12.83 6.55 7.13
C ARG A 168 -11.48 5.86 7.39
N ALA A 169 -11.05 4.96 6.50
CA ALA A 169 -9.75 4.30 6.62
C ALA A 169 -8.60 5.32 6.52
N VAL A 170 -8.66 6.25 5.58
CA VAL A 170 -7.69 7.34 5.46
C VAL A 170 -7.68 8.22 6.71
N ASP A 171 -8.84 8.59 7.24
CA ASP A 171 -8.94 9.41 8.46
C ASP A 171 -8.29 8.68 9.66
N LEU A 172 -8.48 7.37 9.78
CA LEU A 172 -7.83 6.58 10.83
C LEU A 172 -6.31 6.57 10.66
N ILE A 173 -5.80 6.35 9.45
CA ILE A 173 -4.35 6.40 9.20
C ILE A 173 -3.79 7.77 9.60
N VAL A 174 -4.42 8.86 9.14
CA VAL A 174 -3.97 10.24 9.44
C VAL A 174 -3.93 10.49 10.95
N ASN A 175 -4.98 10.09 11.68
CA ASN A 175 -5.11 10.33 13.11
C ASN A 175 -4.24 9.40 13.98
N SER A 176 -3.76 8.29 13.44
CA SER A 176 -2.88 7.34 14.15
C SER A 176 -1.38 7.54 13.87
N GLN A 177 -1.01 8.53 13.04
CA GLN A 177 0.39 8.89 12.81
C GLN A 177 1.03 9.42 14.09
N ASN A 178 2.18 8.84 14.49
CA ASN A 178 2.88 9.28 15.71
C ASN A 178 3.65 10.60 15.51
N GLU A 179 4.23 11.12 16.58
CA GLU A 179 4.98 12.40 16.55
C GLU A 179 6.21 12.36 15.64
N GLU A 180 6.84 11.21 15.45
CA GLU A 180 7.97 11.02 14.53
C GLU A 180 7.54 10.97 13.05
N GLY A 181 6.26 10.76 12.77
CA GLY A 181 5.71 10.72 11.41
C GLY A 181 5.48 9.31 10.84
N GLY A 182 5.62 8.25 11.64
CA GLY A 182 5.39 6.88 11.21
C GLY A 182 4.19 6.22 11.89
N TRP A 183 4.04 4.91 11.65
CA TRP A 183 3.00 4.07 12.23
C TRP A 183 3.56 2.74 12.70
N ARG A 184 2.83 2.07 13.58
CA ARG A 184 3.13 0.72 14.05
C ARG A 184 1.85 -0.12 14.16
N TYR A 185 1.93 -1.25 14.86
CA TYR A 185 0.95 -2.33 14.86
C TYR A 185 -0.49 -1.93 15.20
N ASN A 186 -0.67 -0.96 16.10
CA ASN A 186 -1.97 -0.54 16.58
C ASN A 186 -2.31 0.88 16.08
N PRO A 187 -3.60 1.21 15.88
CA PRO A 187 -4.01 2.54 15.40
C PRO A 187 -3.96 3.59 16.53
N VAL A 188 -2.78 3.74 17.14
CA VAL A 188 -2.51 4.72 18.19
C VAL A 188 -1.18 5.41 17.90
N PRO A 189 -1.08 6.74 18.08
CA PRO A 189 0.08 7.55 17.69
C PRO A 189 1.21 7.44 18.75
N TYR A 190 1.68 6.24 19.06
CA TYR A 190 2.67 6.02 20.13
C TYR A 190 4.07 5.78 19.58
N ASP A 191 4.26 4.76 18.76
CA ASP A 191 5.56 4.38 18.20
C ASP A 191 5.42 4.10 16.70
N ALA A 192 6.54 3.86 16.02
CA ALA A 192 6.57 3.63 14.58
C ALA A 192 7.66 2.64 14.17
N ASP A 193 7.44 1.92 13.10
CA ASP A 193 8.45 1.15 12.37
C ASP A 193 8.29 1.27 10.85
N VAL A 194 9.37 1.03 10.13
CA VAL A 194 9.40 1.17 8.66
C VAL A 194 8.44 0.18 7.98
N SER A 195 8.27 -1.01 8.57
CA SER A 195 7.53 -2.10 7.91
C SER A 195 6.02 -1.88 7.92
N VAL A 196 5.46 -1.24 8.94
CA VAL A 196 4.06 -0.80 8.96
C VAL A 196 3.90 0.51 8.20
N THR A 197 4.86 1.44 8.38
CA THR A 197 4.79 2.77 7.74
C THR A 197 4.61 2.67 6.23
N ILE A 198 5.30 1.74 5.54
CA ILE A 198 5.11 1.57 4.08
C ILE A 198 3.68 1.16 3.72
N CYS A 199 3.04 0.30 4.52
CA CYS A 199 1.67 -0.15 4.24
C CYS A 199 0.70 1.03 4.25
N GLU A 200 0.86 1.92 5.25
CA GLU A 200 0.02 3.11 5.38
C GLU A 200 0.31 4.14 4.27
N VAL A 201 1.58 4.38 3.95
CA VAL A 201 1.96 5.28 2.85
C VAL A 201 1.39 4.81 1.51
N MET A 202 1.43 3.51 1.22
CA MET A 202 0.82 2.96 0.01
C MET A 202 -0.70 3.10 0.00
N GLY A 203 -1.36 2.81 1.13
CA GLY A 203 -2.81 3.01 1.28
C GLY A 203 -3.21 4.47 1.03
N LEU A 204 -2.49 5.41 1.64
CA LEU A 204 -2.70 6.85 1.43
C LEU A 204 -2.44 7.27 -0.02
N ARG A 205 -1.40 6.71 -0.67
CA ARG A 205 -1.10 7.01 -2.09
C ARG A 205 -2.22 6.53 -3.00
N SER A 206 -2.69 5.29 -2.82
CA SER A 206 -3.79 4.73 -3.62
C SER A 206 -5.08 5.53 -3.41
N ALA A 207 -5.43 5.84 -2.17
CA ALA A 207 -6.58 6.69 -1.85
C ALA A 207 -6.49 8.06 -2.54
N ARG A 208 -5.31 8.71 -2.50
CA ARG A 208 -5.09 9.99 -3.20
C ARG A 208 -5.24 9.85 -4.72
N ASN A 209 -4.70 8.78 -5.32
CA ASN A 209 -4.84 8.52 -6.75
C ASN A 209 -6.32 8.33 -7.12
N ALA A 210 -7.12 7.75 -6.23
CA ALA A 210 -8.56 7.58 -6.37
C ALA A 210 -9.38 8.85 -6.06
N GLY A 211 -8.72 9.98 -5.75
CA GLY A 211 -9.38 11.28 -5.53
C GLY A 211 -9.81 11.53 -4.08
N ILE A 212 -9.40 10.71 -3.12
CA ILE A 212 -9.63 10.95 -1.69
C ILE A 212 -8.60 11.95 -1.16
N LYS A 213 -9.05 12.88 -0.35
CA LYS A 213 -8.17 13.91 0.25
C LYS A 213 -7.24 13.28 1.28
N VAL A 214 -5.94 13.44 1.08
CA VAL A 214 -4.88 13.06 2.02
C VAL A 214 -4.10 14.34 2.40
N PRO A 215 -3.93 14.66 3.70
CA PRO A 215 -3.18 15.83 4.11
C PRO A 215 -1.71 15.73 3.68
N ARG A 216 -1.18 16.79 3.08
CA ARG A 216 0.23 16.82 2.64
C ARG A 216 1.20 16.68 3.81
N GLU A 217 0.88 17.30 4.95
CA GLU A 217 1.69 17.24 6.16
C GLU A 217 1.93 15.79 6.64
N THR A 218 0.89 14.93 6.56
CA THR A 218 1.01 13.50 6.90
C THR A 218 2.07 12.81 6.03
N ILE A 219 2.10 13.12 4.74
CA ILE A 219 3.09 12.56 3.81
C ILE A 219 4.48 13.13 4.06
N ASP A 220 4.60 14.45 4.27
CA ASP A 220 5.89 15.10 4.53
C ASP A 220 6.53 14.57 5.83
N ARG A 221 5.73 14.33 6.88
CA ARG A 221 6.19 13.71 8.12
C ARG A 221 6.62 12.25 7.92
N ALA A 222 5.88 11.48 7.11
CA ALA A 222 6.26 10.11 6.80
C ALA A 222 7.60 10.04 6.05
N ILE A 223 7.85 10.94 5.09
CA ILE A 223 9.15 11.07 4.41
C ILE A 223 10.27 11.34 5.41
N ALA A 224 10.07 12.27 6.34
CA ALA A 224 11.06 12.61 7.35
C ALA A 224 11.39 11.43 8.25
N TYR A 225 10.37 10.71 8.74
CA TYR A 225 10.51 9.49 9.53
C TYR A 225 11.31 8.41 8.79
N VAL A 226 10.94 8.10 7.57
CA VAL A 226 11.59 7.05 6.76
C VAL A 226 13.05 7.40 6.51
N ARG A 227 13.38 8.64 6.15
CA ARG A 227 14.76 9.10 6.01
C ARG A 227 15.55 8.95 7.32
N GLY A 228 14.93 9.24 8.46
CA GLY A 228 15.51 9.02 9.78
C GLY A 228 15.87 7.57 10.09
N CYS A 229 15.26 6.61 9.38
CA CYS A 229 15.55 5.19 9.53
C CYS A 229 16.67 4.68 8.63
N GLN A 230 17.27 5.50 7.74
CA GLN A 230 18.36 5.09 6.89
C GLN A 230 19.70 5.11 7.62
N ASN A 231 20.48 4.04 7.49
CA ASN A 231 21.83 3.93 8.03
C ASN A 231 22.89 4.44 7.03
N GLY A 232 24.13 4.59 7.50
CA GLY A 232 25.27 5.04 6.70
C GLY A 232 25.63 4.10 5.54
N ASP A 233 25.28 2.82 5.63
CA ASP A 233 25.46 1.81 4.58
C ASP A 233 24.41 1.89 3.45
N GLY A 234 23.44 2.81 3.55
CA GLY A 234 22.35 2.97 2.61
C GLY A 234 21.11 2.10 2.90
N GLY A 235 21.24 1.10 3.76
CA GLY A 235 20.12 0.26 4.18
C GLY A 235 19.25 0.93 5.23
N PHE A 236 18.06 0.35 5.48
CA PHE A 236 17.10 0.87 6.44
C PHE A 236 16.99 -0.04 7.67
N ARG A 237 17.00 0.59 8.85
CA ARG A 237 16.74 -0.04 10.14
C ARG A 237 15.26 -0.07 10.45
N TYR A 238 14.89 -0.84 11.48
CA TYR A 238 13.49 -1.07 11.83
C TYR A 238 12.80 0.18 12.38
N MET A 239 13.44 0.90 13.26
CA MET A 239 12.94 2.11 13.92
C MET A 239 13.95 3.26 13.77
N SER A 240 13.50 4.50 13.91
CA SER A 240 14.35 5.70 13.82
C SER A 240 15.49 5.74 14.84
N SER A 241 15.27 5.16 16.02
CA SER A 241 16.18 5.26 17.15
C SER A 241 17.36 4.29 17.09
N MET A 242 17.18 3.06 16.54
CA MET A 242 18.23 2.03 16.55
C MET A 242 17.96 0.89 15.56
N GLY A 243 18.99 0.11 15.30
CA GLY A 243 18.93 -1.14 14.55
C GLY A 243 19.91 -1.20 13.39
N THR A 244 20.18 -2.42 12.96
CA THR A 244 20.97 -2.71 11.76
C THR A 244 20.10 -2.61 10.52
N SER A 245 20.71 -2.41 9.36
CA SER A 245 20.07 -2.51 8.08
C SER A 245 19.61 -3.94 7.82
N ALA A 246 18.50 -4.08 7.08
CA ALA A 246 18.07 -5.37 6.57
C ALA A 246 17.42 -5.19 5.20
N TRP A 247 17.61 -6.17 4.32
CA TRP A 247 17.16 -6.09 2.95
C TRP A 247 15.64 -5.86 2.81
N PRO A 248 14.74 -6.61 3.49
CA PRO A 248 13.30 -6.37 3.36
C PRO A 248 12.87 -4.98 3.85
N ARG A 249 13.50 -4.48 4.90
CA ARG A 249 13.23 -3.12 5.43
C ARG A 249 13.78 -2.04 4.51
N THR A 250 14.89 -2.30 3.84
CA THR A 250 15.45 -1.37 2.85
C THR A 250 14.52 -1.27 1.65
N ALA A 251 13.98 -2.39 1.15
CA ALA A 251 12.95 -2.36 0.11
C ALA A 251 11.72 -1.57 0.56
N ALA A 252 11.24 -1.78 1.79
CA ALA A 252 10.12 -1.04 2.35
C ALA A 252 10.41 0.48 2.49
N GLY A 253 11.60 0.84 2.96
CA GLY A 253 12.02 2.25 3.11
C GLY A 253 12.11 2.98 1.78
N VAL A 254 12.77 2.39 0.78
CA VAL A 254 12.86 2.95 -0.58
C VAL A 254 11.47 3.07 -1.22
N ALA A 255 10.64 2.02 -1.12
CA ALA A 255 9.27 2.06 -1.61
C ALA A 255 8.44 3.18 -0.95
N SER A 256 8.61 3.39 0.37
CA SER A 256 7.94 4.47 1.10
C SER A 256 8.26 5.85 0.50
N LEU A 257 9.52 6.10 0.17
CA LEU A 257 9.93 7.36 -0.46
C LEU A 257 9.29 7.52 -1.84
N PHE A 258 9.31 6.49 -2.69
CA PHE A 258 8.66 6.53 -4.00
C PHE A 258 7.15 6.80 -3.88
N TYR A 259 6.43 6.09 -3.02
CA TYR A 259 4.99 6.28 -2.87
C TYR A 259 4.60 7.58 -2.16
N ALA A 260 5.50 8.13 -1.36
CA ALA A 260 5.36 9.49 -0.84
C ALA A 260 5.59 10.58 -1.91
N GLY A 261 6.07 10.20 -3.11
CA GLY A 261 6.27 11.10 -4.25
C GLY A 261 7.70 11.62 -4.41
N VAL A 262 8.66 11.01 -3.76
CA VAL A 262 10.09 11.30 -3.93
C VAL A 262 10.65 10.35 -4.99
N TYR A 263 11.11 10.87 -6.13
CA TYR A 263 11.59 10.05 -7.26
C TYR A 263 13.08 10.24 -7.56
N SER A 264 13.72 11.25 -6.98
CA SER A 264 15.15 11.52 -7.12
C SER A 264 15.66 12.07 -5.79
N ASP A 265 16.48 11.28 -5.11
CA ASP A 265 16.99 11.61 -3.78
C ASP A 265 18.15 10.68 -3.42
N ASP A 266 19.18 11.20 -2.77
CA ASP A 266 20.35 10.43 -2.33
C ASP A 266 19.97 9.22 -1.46
N SER A 267 18.90 9.32 -0.66
CA SER A 267 18.42 8.21 0.15
C SER A 267 17.87 7.06 -0.71
N ILE A 268 17.22 7.37 -1.83
CA ILE A 268 16.74 6.38 -2.79
C ILE A 268 17.93 5.71 -3.47
N ASP A 269 18.87 6.49 -3.99
CA ASP A 269 20.04 5.97 -4.73
C ASP A 269 20.87 5.02 -3.86
N ARG A 270 21.17 5.43 -2.62
CA ARG A 270 21.88 4.58 -1.65
C ARG A 270 21.10 3.32 -1.27
N GLY A 271 19.78 3.44 -1.09
CA GLY A 271 18.92 2.30 -0.82
C GLY A 271 18.88 1.30 -1.95
N LEU A 272 18.75 1.76 -3.21
CA LEU A 272 18.80 0.91 -4.41
C LEU A 272 20.15 0.21 -4.56
N GLN A 273 21.26 0.92 -4.31
CA GLN A 273 22.59 0.33 -4.31
C GLN A 273 22.73 -0.78 -3.25
N TYR A 274 22.23 -0.53 -2.03
CA TYR A 274 22.19 -1.55 -0.98
C TYR A 274 21.41 -2.79 -1.41
N LEU A 275 20.21 -2.60 -2.01
CA LEU A 275 19.38 -3.71 -2.46
C LEU A 275 20.08 -4.54 -3.53
N LEU A 276 20.70 -3.91 -4.53
CA LEU A 276 21.40 -4.61 -5.61
C LEU A 276 22.66 -5.32 -5.10
N ALA A 277 23.45 -4.69 -4.25
CA ALA A 277 24.68 -5.29 -3.70
C ALA A 277 24.39 -6.56 -2.90
N MET A 278 23.27 -6.58 -2.17
CA MET A 278 22.84 -7.74 -1.37
C MET A 278 22.12 -8.82 -2.21
N ALA A 279 21.66 -8.50 -3.41
CA ALA A 279 21.01 -9.45 -4.31
C ALA A 279 21.99 -10.21 -5.20
N ALA A 280 23.29 -9.88 -5.13
CA ALA A 280 24.32 -10.56 -5.93
C ALA A 280 24.42 -12.05 -5.54
N PRO A 281 24.61 -12.96 -6.51
CA PRO A 281 24.64 -14.41 -6.28
C PRO A 281 25.72 -14.86 -5.26
N ASP A 282 26.80 -14.08 -5.14
CA ASP A 282 27.94 -14.38 -4.29
C ASP A 282 27.83 -13.78 -2.85
N GLY A 283 26.80 -12.98 -2.58
CA GLY A 283 26.71 -12.14 -1.38
C GLY A 283 25.99 -12.77 -0.19
N GLY A 284 25.64 -14.05 -0.22
CA GLY A 284 24.76 -14.62 0.83
C GLY A 284 23.47 -13.82 0.95
N GLY A 285 22.99 -13.37 -0.19
CA GLY A 285 21.99 -12.33 -0.38
C GLY A 285 20.69 -12.56 0.37
N PRO A 286 19.68 -11.72 0.12
CA PRO A 286 18.42 -11.59 0.87
C PRO A 286 17.51 -12.81 0.80
N MET A 287 18.01 -13.87 0.22
CA MET A 287 17.47 -15.22 0.23
C MET A 287 17.40 -15.82 1.64
N SER A 288 17.74 -15.05 2.69
CA SER A 288 17.40 -15.44 4.04
C SER A 288 15.89 -15.54 4.11
N GLU A 289 15.42 -16.72 4.40
CA GLU A 289 14.04 -17.19 4.40
C GLU A 289 13.06 -16.30 5.17
N ALA A 290 13.57 -15.45 6.05
CA ALA A 290 12.73 -14.53 6.84
C ALA A 290 12.28 -13.33 6.00
N HIS A 291 10.96 -13.22 5.84
CA HIS A 291 10.31 -12.12 5.13
C HIS A 291 10.61 -12.04 3.62
N TYR A 292 10.91 -13.18 2.98
CA TYR A 292 11.21 -13.27 1.54
C TYR A 292 10.16 -12.56 0.68
N PHE A 293 8.89 -12.98 0.77
CA PHE A 293 7.82 -12.41 -0.05
C PHE A 293 7.55 -10.94 0.26
N TYR A 294 7.61 -10.54 1.52
CA TYR A 294 7.51 -9.14 1.92
C TYR A 294 8.62 -8.28 1.27
N GLY A 295 9.85 -8.73 1.35
CA GLY A 295 10.99 -8.01 0.77
C GLY A 295 10.88 -7.87 -0.74
N HIS A 296 10.59 -8.98 -1.46
CA HIS A 296 10.47 -8.97 -2.91
C HIS A 296 9.25 -8.21 -3.42
N TYR A 297 8.14 -8.20 -2.66
CA TYR A 297 6.97 -7.37 -2.96
C TYR A 297 7.32 -5.88 -3.04
N TYR A 298 8.12 -5.36 -2.11
CA TYR A 298 8.54 -3.96 -2.17
C TYR A 298 9.73 -3.74 -3.12
N ALA A 299 10.66 -4.67 -3.18
CA ALA A 299 11.83 -4.54 -4.06
C ALA A 299 11.43 -4.46 -5.53
N VAL A 300 10.47 -5.29 -6.00
CA VAL A 300 10.02 -5.24 -7.39
C VAL A 300 9.48 -3.86 -7.75
N GLN A 301 8.77 -3.22 -6.82
CA GLN A 301 8.22 -1.89 -7.00
C GLN A 301 9.33 -0.83 -7.05
N CYS A 302 10.32 -0.93 -6.15
CA CYS A 302 11.48 -0.05 -6.15
C CYS A 302 12.24 -0.11 -7.48
N MET A 303 12.57 -1.32 -7.93
CA MET A 303 13.34 -1.53 -9.15
C MET A 303 12.55 -1.10 -10.40
N TYR A 304 11.23 -1.35 -10.41
CA TYR A 304 10.35 -0.94 -11.49
C TYR A 304 10.23 0.60 -11.57
N LEU A 305 10.05 1.27 -10.42
CA LEU A 305 9.93 2.73 -10.34
C LEU A 305 11.28 3.42 -10.63
N ALA A 306 12.40 2.85 -10.22
CA ALA A 306 13.72 3.31 -10.61
C ALA A 306 13.94 3.14 -12.12
N GLY A 307 13.54 2.00 -12.68
CA GLY A 307 13.62 1.71 -14.12
C GLY A 307 15.06 1.49 -14.60
N GLY A 308 15.26 1.54 -15.92
CA GLY A 308 16.58 1.50 -16.54
C GLY A 308 17.43 0.30 -16.09
N GLU A 309 18.68 0.59 -15.68
CA GLU A 309 19.64 -0.45 -15.29
C GLU A 309 19.20 -1.24 -14.05
N HIS A 310 18.50 -0.61 -13.09
CA HIS A 310 18.00 -1.27 -11.89
C HIS A 310 16.98 -2.36 -12.23
N TRP A 311 16.01 -2.04 -13.09
CA TRP A 311 15.01 -2.99 -13.54
C TRP A 311 15.62 -4.11 -14.37
N ASN A 312 16.48 -3.75 -15.32
CA ASN A 312 17.12 -4.71 -16.23
C ASN A 312 18.05 -5.71 -15.50
N ALA A 313 18.72 -5.26 -14.44
CA ALA A 313 19.60 -6.11 -13.65
C ALA A 313 18.82 -7.05 -12.70
N TRP A 314 17.70 -6.57 -12.15
CA TRP A 314 17.00 -7.28 -11.06
C TRP A 314 15.84 -8.15 -11.54
N TRP A 315 15.04 -7.66 -12.51
CA TRP A 315 13.81 -8.32 -12.94
C TRP A 315 14.01 -9.76 -13.44
N PRO A 316 14.95 -10.05 -14.36
CA PRO A 316 15.12 -11.41 -14.84
C PRO A 316 15.43 -12.41 -13.71
N LEU A 317 16.22 -11.99 -12.72
CA LEU A 317 16.64 -12.84 -11.61
C LEU A 317 15.45 -13.27 -10.75
N ILE A 318 14.63 -12.31 -10.31
CA ILE A 318 13.47 -12.64 -9.45
C ILE A 318 12.36 -13.35 -10.21
N ARG A 319 12.16 -13.02 -11.49
CA ARG A 319 11.21 -13.71 -12.35
C ARG A 319 11.53 -15.20 -12.43
N ASP A 320 12.77 -15.52 -12.79
CA ASP A 320 13.21 -16.89 -13.00
C ASP A 320 13.24 -17.66 -11.66
N GLU A 321 13.67 -17.03 -10.59
CA GLU A 321 13.65 -17.61 -9.25
C GLU A 321 12.21 -17.93 -8.77
N LEU A 322 11.26 -17.04 -8.97
CA LEU A 322 9.85 -17.31 -8.59
C LEU A 322 9.26 -18.44 -9.44
N VAL A 323 9.59 -18.53 -10.72
CA VAL A 323 9.17 -19.65 -11.58
C VAL A 323 9.74 -20.96 -11.04
N GLU A 324 11.03 -21.01 -10.70
CA GLU A 324 11.69 -22.20 -10.14
C GLU A 324 11.12 -22.62 -8.79
N LYS A 325 10.82 -21.65 -7.90
CA LYS A 325 10.28 -21.91 -6.55
C LYS A 325 8.79 -22.23 -6.52
N GLN A 326 8.08 -22.14 -7.64
CA GLN A 326 6.66 -22.45 -7.68
C GLN A 326 6.43 -23.95 -7.42
N THR A 327 5.54 -24.28 -6.50
CA THR A 327 5.19 -25.65 -6.16
C THR A 327 4.41 -26.35 -7.29
N ASP A 328 4.36 -27.68 -7.27
CA ASP A 328 3.54 -28.47 -8.21
C ASP A 328 2.06 -28.12 -8.17
N GLN A 329 1.57 -27.63 -7.02
CA GLN A 329 0.19 -27.15 -6.87
C GLN A 329 -0.04 -25.78 -7.54
N GLY A 330 1.00 -25.09 -7.95
CA GLY A 330 0.93 -23.79 -8.63
C GLY A 330 1.08 -22.58 -7.73
N GLY A 331 1.22 -22.74 -6.43
CA GLY A 331 1.43 -21.65 -5.48
C GLY A 331 2.84 -21.56 -4.95
N TRP A 332 3.04 -20.69 -3.98
CA TRP A 332 4.25 -20.56 -3.19
C TRP A 332 3.95 -20.77 -1.72
N THR A 333 4.96 -21.16 -0.95
CA THR A 333 4.80 -21.43 0.47
C THR A 333 5.57 -20.41 1.32
N ASP A 334 4.94 -19.98 2.38
CA ASP A 334 5.55 -19.17 3.45
C ASP A 334 5.15 -19.77 4.78
N PHE A 335 6.14 -20.06 5.63
CA PHE A 335 5.90 -20.70 6.92
C PHE A 335 5.29 -19.74 7.96
N GLN A 336 5.38 -18.43 7.76
CA GLN A 336 4.89 -17.41 8.70
C GLN A 336 3.42 -17.09 8.47
N ALA A 337 3.04 -16.76 7.23
CA ALA A 337 1.73 -16.24 6.87
C ALA A 337 0.89 -17.18 5.98
N GLY A 338 1.51 -18.28 5.51
CA GLY A 338 0.84 -19.34 4.77
C GLY A 338 0.66 -19.09 3.28
N PRO A 339 0.12 -20.10 2.54
CA PRO A 339 0.18 -20.13 1.08
C PRO A 339 -0.65 -19.05 0.37
N ALA A 340 -1.72 -18.54 0.96
CA ALA A 340 -2.49 -17.46 0.35
C ALA A 340 -1.67 -16.17 0.29
N TYR A 341 -0.97 -15.84 1.36
CA TYR A 341 -0.10 -14.67 1.44
C TYR A 341 1.07 -14.76 0.45
N SER A 342 1.83 -15.85 0.51
CA SER A 342 3.01 -16.03 -0.36
C SER A 342 2.63 -16.08 -1.84
N THR A 343 1.52 -16.75 -2.17
CA THR A 343 1.05 -16.81 -3.55
C THR A 343 0.57 -15.45 -4.04
N ALA A 344 -0.16 -14.69 -3.23
CA ALA A 344 -0.58 -13.34 -3.60
C ALA A 344 0.62 -12.40 -3.83
N MET A 345 1.60 -12.41 -2.94
CA MET A 345 2.83 -11.62 -3.08
C MET A 345 3.64 -12.03 -4.32
N GLY A 346 3.88 -13.34 -4.51
CA GLY A 346 4.60 -13.86 -5.68
C GLY A 346 3.91 -13.52 -7.00
N LEU A 347 2.58 -13.62 -7.05
CA LEU A 347 1.78 -13.22 -8.21
C LEU A 347 1.90 -11.72 -8.50
N ILE A 348 1.83 -10.85 -7.48
CA ILE A 348 1.99 -9.40 -7.67
C ILE A 348 3.39 -9.09 -8.21
N VAL A 349 4.43 -9.76 -7.69
CA VAL A 349 5.79 -9.60 -8.20
C VAL A 349 5.87 -10.00 -9.67
N LEU A 350 5.41 -11.20 -10.04
CA LEU A 350 5.46 -11.68 -11.44
C LEU A 350 4.62 -10.84 -12.40
N GLN A 351 3.56 -10.21 -11.92
CA GLN A 351 2.63 -9.42 -12.73
C GLN A 351 2.99 -7.93 -12.80
N MET A 352 4.08 -7.49 -12.18
CA MET A 352 4.50 -6.08 -12.24
C MET A 352 4.57 -5.53 -13.67
N PRO A 353 5.07 -6.28 -14.69
CA PRO A 353 5.08 -5.79 -16.07
C PRO A 353 3.69 -5.57 -16.69
N ASN A 354 2.62 -6.17 -16.17
CA ASN A 354 1.26 -5.99 -16.69
C ASN A 354 0.74 -4.55 -16.54
N ARG A 355 1.20 -3.82 -15.52
CA ARG A 355 0.85 -2.41 -15.25
C ARG A 355 -0.64 -2.15 -15.07
N TYR A 356 -1.42 -3.13 -14.66
CA TYR A 356 -2.87 -2.95 -14.49
C TYR A 356 -3.22 -2.12 -13.25
N LEU A 357 -2.46 -2.25 -12.16
CA LEU A 357 -2.73 -1.53 -10.93
C LEU A 357 -2.17 -0.09 -11.00
N PRO A 358 -3.01 0.94 -10.84
CA PRO A 358 -2.60 2.36 -10.83
C PRO A 358 -1.51 2.68 -9.81
N ILE A 359 -1.52 2.01 -8.64
CA ILE A 359 -0.51 2.24 -7.61
C ILE A 359 0.91 1.94 -8.09
N PHE A 360 1.11 1.03 -9.03
CA PHE A 360 2.43 0.65 -9.56
C PHE A 360 2.91 1.54 -10.72
N GLN A 361 2.13 2.56 -11.07
CA GLN A 361 2.50 3.54 -12.10
C GLN A 361 3.11 4.79 -11.46
N LYS A 362 4.04 5.44 -12.20
CA LYS A 362 4.66 6.70 -11.78
C LYS A 362 3.68 7.85 -11.78
#